data_6d35c69a2ac579e4e5d717f4cccd3c89
#
_entry.id   6d35c69a2ac579e4e5d717f4cccd3c89
#
_cell.length_a   1.000
_cell.length_b   1.000
_cell.length_c   1.000
_cell.angle_alpha   90.00
_cell.angle_beta   90.00
_cell.angle_gamma   90.00
#
_symmetry.space_group_name_H-M   'P 1'
#
loop_
_entity.id
_entity.type
_entity.pdbx_description
1 polymer ?
#
loop_
_entity_poly.entity_id
_entity_poly.type
_entity_poly.pdbx_seq_one_letter_code
_entity_poly.pdbx_strand_id
1 'polypeptide(L)'
;MKKRIFALIMAMCLALSLLPASVFAENESGSDVVYGNYGTGTTWTQDKKGTGTIEYKTGDGNTITLSKKATPLGDNTYRIDLEVKTTQTTTTTPPGAAATVLVLDTSGSMDYCAECGQKNYHASGCEHYQEPDWDNWFPDNSVKTEETRLAAAKTAATNFLDSYKGDTAGVGRYVSLVSFAGSASVKCDWQDVSTTAGYNAVVRAIRSLSANGGTNLDAGLKNAANQFTKSAVSGISKDSRNVIALTDGAPTKSASHGNGTNGSWAINNETANTAATLRTAASVYTVCFGAAGQDTYPGGSTVDVFLEKNIATPATADTKYAYNAADSSELNAAFKAITTSITTGISSGTVTDPMGPNISVKEKPEAFRTEDGKAYTWELANGVKSTDGSKTTYTYQLSYTVKLDTSGENFKEGEYYPTNAKTTFTSGDKTFEFPVPGVKGTIPSYQVKYAYTDPVPAGAPALPADETHKLHTDVNVAAKP
;
A
#
# COMPACT_ATOMS: atom_id res chain seq x y z
N MET A 1 9.75 -38.60 -9.22
CA MET A 1 8.59 -37.86 -9.79
C MET A 1 8.57 -36.36 -9.43
N LYS A 2 8.81 -35.95 -8.18
CA LYS A 2 8.77 -34.52 -7.76
C LYS A 2 9.73 -33.57 -8.51
N LYS A 3 10.96 -34.02 -8.88
CA LYS A 3 11.95 -33.19 -9.61
C LYS A 3 11.58 -32.93 -11.09
N ARG A 4 10.79 -33.79 -11.72
CA ARG A 4 10.35 -33.60 -13.12
C ARG A 4 9.16 -32.67 -13.26
N ILE A 5 8.31 -32.58 -12.22
CA ILE A 5 7.17 -31.66 -12.18
C ILE A 5 7.67 -30.22 -11.96
N PHE A 6 8.71 -30.02 -11.13
CA PHE A 6 9.32 -28.71 -10.89
C PHE A 6 10.02 -28.15 -12.15
N ALA A 7 10.67 -29.01 -12.92
CA ALA A 7 11.31 -28.63 -14.20
C ALA A 7 10.26 -28.26 -15.28
N LEU A 8 9.10 -28.90 -15.28
CA LEU A 8 8.01 -28.61 -16.24
C LEU A 8 7.33 -27.27 -15.91
N ILE A 9 7.13 -26.95 -14.63
CA ILE A 9 6.57 -25.67 -14.17
C ILE A 9 7.54 -24.53 -14.47
N MET A 10 8.85 -24.73 -14.25
CA MET A 10 9.88 -23.73 -14.57
C MET A 10 10.03 -23.52 -16.07
N ALA A 11 9.89 -24.57 -16.90
CA ALA A 11 9.93 -24.47 -18.36
C ALA A 11 8.68 -23.74 -18.90
N MET A 12 7.51 -23.93 -18.30
CA MET A 12 6.29 -23.20 -18.66
C MET A 12 6.37 -21.70 -18.27
N CYS A 13 6.98 -21.37 -17.13
CA CYS A 13 7.21 -19.96 -16.73
C CYS A 13 8.25 -19.26 -17.65
N LEU A 14 9.28 -19.99 -18.12
CA LEU A 14 10.28 -19.45 -19.05
C LEU A 14 9.73 -19.32 -20.50
N ALA A 15 8.80 -20.17 -20.92
CA ALA A 15 8.19 -20.08 -22.24
C ALA A 15 7.22 -18.87 -22.35
N LEU A 16 6.62 -18.41 -21.24
CA LEU A 16 5.80 -17.20 -21.23
C LEU A 16 6.62 -15.89 -21.31
N SER A 17 7.89 -15.91 -20.95
CA SER A 17 8.77 -14.73 -20.99
C SER A 17 9.40 -14.45 -22.36
N LEU A 18 9.18 -15.33 -23.35
CA LEU A 18 9.76 -15.24 -24.70
C LEU A 18 8.73 -14.87 -25.80
N LEU A 19 7.51 -14.52 -25.44
CA LEU A 19 6.58 -13.99 -26.44
C LEU A 19 6.94 -12.52 -26.72
N PRO A 20 7.18 -12.15 -28.00
CA PRO A 20 7.50 -10.77 -28.32
C PRO A 20 6.32 -9.86 -27.99
N ALA A 21 6.63 -8.67 -27.47
CA ALA A 21 5.68 -7.64 -27.02
C ALA A 21 4.81 -7.02 -28.15
N SER A 22 4.65 -7.69 -29.28
CA SER A 22 4.03 -7.16 -30.49
C SER A 22 2.78 -7.91 -30.99
N VAL A 23 1.99 -8.51 -30.09
CA VAL A 23 0.64 -8.97 -30.46
C VAL A 23 -0.37 -8.31 -29.54
N PHE A 24 -0.49 -7.00 -29.66
CA PHE A 24 -1.65 -6.28 -29.14
C PHE A 24 -2.57 -6.00 -30.33
N ALA A 25 -3.55 -6.88 -30.53
CA ALA A 25 -4.63 -6.59 -31.45
C ALA A 25 -5.41 -5.37 -30.91
N GLU A 26 -5.56 -4.35 -31.72
CA GLU A 26 -6.59 -3.33 -31.52
C GLU A 26 -7.94 -4.05 -31.40
N ASN A 27 -8.85 -3.51 -30.57
CA ASN A 27 -10.22 -4.02 -30.43
C ASN A 27 -10.94 -3.93 -31.78
N GLU A 28 -10.83 -4.98 -32.60
CA GLU A 28 -11.64 -5.09 -33.79
C GLU A 28 -13.10 -5.35 -33.41
N SER A 29 -14.01 -4.72 -34.12
CA SER A 29 -15.46 -4.96 -34.02
C SER A 29 -15.72 -6.43 -34.39
N GLY A 30 -15.93 -7.28 -33.38
CA GLY A 30 -16.11 -8.74 -33.56
C GLY A 30 -15.27 -9.61 -32.60
N SER A 31 -14.37 -9.04 -31.82
CA SER A 31 -13.58 -9.77 -30.81
C SER A 31 -14.47 -10.42 -29.74
N ASP A 32 -14.13 -11.65 -29.33
CA ASP A 32 -14.80 -12.34 -28.22
C ASP A 32 -14.48 -11.73 -26.85
N VAL A 33 -13.49 -10.83 -26.76
CA VAL A 33 -13.05 -10.14 -25.55
C VAL A 33 -12.93 -8.65 -25.86
N VAL A 34 -13.52 -7.84 -25.00
CA VAL A 34 -13.37 -6.38 -24.95
C VAL A 34 -12.98 -5.95 -23.55
N TYR A 35 -12.58 -4.69 -23.38
CA TYR A 35 -12.18 -4.17 -22.08
C TYR A 35 -13.05 -2.97 -21.69
N GLY A 36 -13.26 -2.79 -20.39
CA GLY A 36 -14.03 -1.70 -19.84
C GLY A 36 -13.63 -1.43 -18.38
N ASN A 37 -14.34 -0.55 -17.76
CA ASN A 37 -14.14 -0.18 -16.36
C ASN A 37 -15.46 0.22 -15.69
N TYR A 38 -15.41 0.40 -14.36
CA TYR A 38 -16.54 0.87 -13.56
C TYR A 38 -16.43 2.37 -13.22
N GLY A 39 -15.23 2.94 -13.25
CA GLY A 39 -14.97 4.31 -12.85
C GLY A 39 -15.48 4.60 -11.42
N THR A 40 -16.27 5.66 -11.25
CA THR A 40 -16.91 5.98 -9.96
C THR A 40 -18.25 5.27 -9.76
N GLY A 41 -18.75 4.53 -10.77
CA GLY A 41 -20.06 3.87 -10.76
C GLY A 41 -19.99 2.39 -10.39
N THR A 42 -21.17 1.75 -10.45
CA THR A 42 -21.37 0.31 -10.24
C THR A 42 -21.69 -0.43 -11.55
N THR A 43 -21.80 0.29 -12.67
CA THR A 43 -22.09 -0.27 -13.98
C THR A 43 -20.82 -0.35 -14.81
N TRP A 44 -20.54 -1.54 -15.33
CA TRP A 44 -19.43 -1.75 -16.27
C TRP A 44 -19.72 -1.05 -17.61
N THR A 45 -18.74 -0.32 -18.10
CA THR A 45 -18.82 0.38 -19.38
C THR A 45 -17.64 0.00 -20.25
N GLN A 46 -17.93 -0.45 -21.48
CA GLN A 46 -16.88 -0.80 -22.44
C GLN A 46 -16.08 0.44 -22.84
N ASP A 47 -14.77 0.32 -22.78
CA ASP A 47 -13.85 1.27 -23.39
C ASP A 47 -13.51 0.80 -24.81
N LYS A 48 -13.96 1.54 -25.82
CA LYS A 48 -13.72 1.19 -27.24
C LYS A 48 -12.24 1.20 -27.64
N LYS A 49 -11.38 1.83 -26.84
CA LYS A 49 -9.92 1.88 -27.02
C LYS A 49 -9.16 1.09 -25.95
N GLY A 50 -9.88 0.40 -25.08
CA GLY A 50 -9.28 -0.34 -23.97
C GLY A 50 -8.41 -1.48 -24.45
N THR A 51 -7.19 -1.57 -23.94
CA THR A 51 -6.19 -2.60 -24.26
C THR A 51 -6.06 -3.65 -23.16
N GLY A 52 -6.90 -3.58 -22.13
CA GLY A 52 -6.74 -4.40 -20.91
C GLY A 52 -5.57 -3.99 -20.03
N THR A 53 -5.07 -2.76 -20.19
CA THR A 53 -3.96 -2.21 -19.41
C THR A 53 -4.21 -0.73 -19.12
N ILE A 54 -3.96 -0.30 -17.88
CA ILE A 54 -4.03 1.10 -17.44
C ILE A 54 -2.71 1.45 -16.76
N GLU A 55 -2.15 2.62 -17.09
CA GLU A 55 -0.99 3.18 -16.41
C GLU A 55 -1.41 4.36 -15.54
N TYR A 56 -1.01 4.32 -14.27
CA TYR A 56 -1.14 5.40 -13.31
C TYR A 56 0.22 6.02 -13.05
N LYS A 57 0.34 7.33 -13.23
CA LYS A 57 1.52 8.08 -12.81
C LYS A 57 1.36 8.41 -11.34
N THR A 58 2.28 7.92 -10.52
CA THR A 58 2.44 8.35 -9.15
C THR A 58 3.49 9.45 -9.10
N GLY A 59 3.43 10.34 -8.13
CA GLY A 59 4.45 11.40 -7.98
C GLY A 59 5.88 10.85 -8.10
N ASP A 60 6.86 11.70 -8.40
CA ASP A 60 8.29 11.34 -8.52
C ASP A 60 8.70 10.53 -9.76
N GLY A 61 7.90 10.54 -10.82
CA GLY A 61 8.22 9.82 -12.06
C GLY A 61 8.02 8.30 -11.98
N ASN A 62 7.42 7.82 -10.90
CA ASN A 62 7.05 6.42 -10.73
C ASN A 62 5.74 6.12 -11.45
N THR A 63 5.56 4.88 -11.90
CA THR A 63 4.33 4.42 -12.53
C THR A 63 3.84 3.10 -11.95
N ILE A 64 2.52 2.94 -11.93
CA ILE A 64 1.85 1.66 -11.67
C ILE A 64 1.12 1.29 -12.95
N THR A 65 1.45 0.14 -13.51
CA THR A 65 0.73 -0.40 -14.65
C THR A 65 -0.08 -1.61 -14.19
N LEU A 66 -1.38 -1.53 -14.35
CA LEU A 66 -2.31 -2.62 -14.04
C LEU A 66 -2.82 -3.23 -15.33
N SER A 67 -2.67 -4.52 -15.49
CA SER A 67 -3.15 -5.26 -16.65
C SER A 67 -4.06 -6.40 -16.21
N LYS A 68 -5.21 -6.53 -16.87
CA LYS A 68 -6.12 -7.65 -16.69
C LYS A 68 -6.64 -8.09 -18.06
N LYS A 69 -6.32 -9.30 -18.45
CA LYS A 69 -6.63 -9.83 -19.76
C LYS A 69 -7.40 -11.14 -19.64
N ALA A 70 -8.30 -11.37 -20.60
CA ALA A 70 -8.99 -12.65 -20.74
C ALA A 70 -8.56 -13.32 -22.03
N THR A 71 -8.31 -14.63 -21.97
CA THR A 71 -8.01 -15.47 -23.13
C THR A 71 -9.05 -16.58 -23.22
N PRO A 72 -9.80 -16.71 -24.33
CA PRO A 72 -10.76 -17.80 -24.52
C PRO A 72 -10.07 -19.17 -24.48
N LEU A 73 -10.67 -20.14 -23.77
CA LEU A 73 -10.22 -21.53 -23.72
C LEU A 73 -11.23 -22.50 -24.35
N GLY A 74 -12.34 -21.99 -24.86
CA GLY A 74 -13.48 -22.77 -25.34
C GLY A 74 -14.50 -23.06 -24.24
N ASP A 75 -15.68 -23.54 -24.63
CA ASP A 75 -16.78 -23.93 -23.71
C ASP A 75 -17.11 -22.85 -22.67
N ASN A 76 -17.21 -21.59 -23.10
CA ASN A 76 -17.47 -20.40 -22.25
C ASN A 76 -16.46 -20.25 -21.11
N THR A 77 -15.27 -20.80 -21.24
CA THR A 77 -14.19 -20.77 -20.25
C THR A 77 -13.11 -19.79 -20.70
N TYR A 78 -12.57 -19.01 -19.76
CA TYR A 78 -11.57 -17.99 -20.02
C TYR A 78 -10.46 -18.07 -18.99
N ARG A 79 -9.21 -17.93 -19.44
CA ARG A 79 -8.07 -17.66 -18.56
C ARG A 79 -8.01 -16.15 -18.32
N ILE A 80 -7.92 -15.77 -17.07
CA ILE A 80 -7.72 -14.38 -16.64
C ILE A 80 -6.27 -14.23 -16.17
N ASP A 81 -5.57 -13.29 -16.75
CA ASP A 81 -4.19 -12.94 -16.41
C ASP A 81 -4.19 -11.55 -15.77
N LEU A 82 -3.80 -11.48 -14.49
CA LEU A 82 -3.57 -10.25 -13.71
C LEU A 82 -2.08 -9.92 -13.71
N GLU A 83 -1.74 -8.68 -13.95
CA GLU A 83 -0.38 -8.17 -13.81
C GLU A 83 -0.38 -6.82 -13.10
N VAL A 84 0.45 -6.69 -12.09
CA VAL A 84 0.81 -5.42 -11.45
C VAL A 84 2.27 -5.15 -11.75
N LYS A 85 2.56 -4.05 -12.45
CA LYS A 85 3.92 -3.54 -12.64
C LYS A 85 4.07 -2.24 -11.88
N THR A 86 5.11 -2.14 -11.08
CA THR A 86 5.49 -0.91 -10.42
C THR A 86 6.86 -0.49 -10.93
N THR A 87 6.95 0.66 -11.58
CA THR A 87 8.20 1.16 -12.13
C THR A 87 8.63 2.40 -11.35
N GLN A 88 9.87 2.37 -10.89
CA GLN A 88 10.52 3.49 -10.22
C GLN A 88 11.63 4.05 -11.10
N THR A 89 11.69 5.35 -11.20
CA THR A 89 12.82 6.02 -11.85
C THR A 89 13.83 6.43 -10.79
N THR A 90 14.99 5.79 -10.79
CA THR A 90 16.09 6.13 -9.89
C THR A 90 17.11 6.96 -10.65
N THR A 91 17.29 8.20 -10.27
CA THR A 91 18.41 9.00 -10.74
C THR A 91 19.69 8.48 -10.05
N THR A 92 20.51 7.74 -10.79
CA THR A 92 21.93 7.43 -10.55
C THR A 92 22.39 6.75 -9.24
N THR A 93 21.52 6.12 -8.43
CA THR A 93 21.94 5.37 -7.25
C THR A 93 21.47 3.93 -7.34
N PRO A 94 22.26 2.92 -6.85
CA PRO A 94 21.82 1.53 -6.83
C PRO A 94 20.44 1.40 -6.18
N PRO A 95 19.52 0.60 -6.75
CA PRO A 95 18.17 0.51 -6.23
C PRO A 95 18.20 0.04 -4.80
N GLY A 96 17.80 0.91 -3.89
CA GLY A 96 17.49 0.56 -2.54
C GLY A 96 18.24 1.26 -1.42
N ALA A 97 19.39 1.91 -1.65
CA ALA A 97 20.04 2.67 -0.59
C ALA A 97 19.23 3.92 -0.24
N ALA A 98 18.84 4.04 1.00
CA ALA A 98 18.12 5.21 1.52
C ALA A 98 18.66 5.59 2.90
N ALA A 99 18.59 6.88 3.23
CA ALA A 99 19.08 7.41 4.49
C ALA A 99 17.98 8.21 5.20
N THR A 100 17.65 7.83 6.41
CA THR A 100 16.63 8.51 7.23
C THR A 100 17.23 8.97 8.55
N VAL A 101 17.07 10.24 8.88
CA VAL A 101 17.36 10.77 10.22
C VAL A 101 16.05 10.82 11.01
N LEU A 102 16.00 10.09 12.12
CA LEU A 102 14.95 10.26 13.12
C LEU A 102 15.34 11.42 14.02
N VAL A 103 14.51 12.44 14.11
CA VAL A 103 14.67 13.62 14.97
C VAL A 103 13.54 13.59 15.99
N LEU A 104 13.83 13.06 17.18
CA LEU A 104 12.83 12.79 18.21
C LEU A 104 12.90 13.81 19.32
N ASP A 105 11.75 14.39 19.64
CA ASP A 105 11.57 15.23 20.82
C ASP A 105 11.77 14.40 22.09
N THR A 106 12.54 14.95 23.00
CA THR A 106 12.77 14.43 24.34
C THR A 106 12.63 15.55 25.39
N SER A 107 11.81 16.57 25.08
CA SER A 107 11.46 17.64 26.02
C SER A 107 10.63 17.09 27.20
N GLY A 108 10.46 17.90 28.25
CA GLY A 108 9.78 17.46 29.47
C GLY A 108 8.30 17.10 29.27
N SER A 109 7.63 17.61 28.21
CA SER A 109 6.26 17.26 27.88
C SER A 109 6.11 15.84 27.32
N MET A 110 7.19 15.26 26.79
CA MET A 110 7.21 13.87 26.33
C MET A 110 7.06 12.85 27.49
N ASP A 111 7.11 13.31 28.74
CA ASP A 111 6.83 12.50 29.94
C ASP A 111 5.35 12.50 30.35
N TYR A 112 4.50 13.15 29.53
CA TYR A 112 3.04 13.18 29.74
C TYR A 112 2.41 11.93 29.13
N CYS A 113 1.23 11.55 29.65
CA CYS A 113 0.46 10.44 29.08
C CYS A 113 0.19 10.67 27.59
N ALA A 114 0.40 9.62 26.80
CA ALA A 114 0.21 9.65 25.36
C ALA A 114 -1.26 9.83 24.94
N GLU A 115 -2.19 9.34 25.78
CA GLU A 115 -3.62 9.32 25.48
C GLU A 115 -4.33 10.58 25.99
N CYS A 116 -4.14 10.96 27.24
CA CYS A 116 -4.86 12.09 27.82
C CYS A 116 -4.01 13.37 28.00
N GLY A 117 -2.71 13.33 27.71
CA GLY A 117 -1.83 14.49 27.82
C GLY A 117 -1.58 14.99 29.25
N GLN A 118 -1.94 14.22 30.27
CA GLN A 118 -1.71 14.59 31.69
C GLN A 118 -0.33 14.13 32.17
N LYS A 119 0.26 14.89 33.07
CA LYS A 119 1.63 14.64 33.55
C LYS A 119 1.74 13.58 34.64
N ASN A 120 0.92 13.69 35.67
CA ASN A 120 1.10 12.90 36.90
C ASN A 120 0.02 11.83 37.07
N TYR A 121 -1.21 12.15 36.73
CA TYR A 121 -2.37 11.28 36.87
C TYR A 121 -3.22 11.30 35.61
N HIS A 122 -3.82 10.16 35.31
CA HIS A 122 -4.73 10.05 34.18
C HIS A 122 -5.99 10.87 34.38
N ALA A 123 -6.48 11.51 33.32
CA ALA A 123 -7.77 12.18 33.36
C ALA A 123 -8.90 11.13 33.36
N SER A 124 -10.03 11.44 33.93
CA SER A 124 -11.26 10.69 33.81
C SER A 124 -11.60 10.56 32.28
N GLY A 125 -11.84 9.34 31.82
CA GLY A 125 -12.04 9.02 30.40
C GLY A 125 -10.77 8.65 29.61
N CYS A 126 -9.58 8.69 30.24
CA CYS A 126 -8.39 8.08 29.65
C CYS A 126 -8.52 6.55 29.70
N GLU A 127 -8.02 5.84 28.68
CA GLU A 127 -8.06 4.38 28.66
C GLU A 127 -7.31 3.72 29.83
N HIS A 128 -6.33 4.42 30.40
CA HIS A 128 -5.56 3.98 31.57
C HIS A 128 -6.20 4.40 32.91
N TYR A 129 -7.29 5.18 32.87
CA TYR A 129 -7.95 5.64 34.10
C TYR A 129 -8.80 4.51 34.67
N GLN A 130 -8.64 4.26 35.98
CA GLN A 130 -9.42 3.30 36.72
C GLN A 130 -10.43 4.03 37.61
N GLU A 131 -11.71 3.76 37.38
CA GLU A 131 -12.77 4.28 38.26
C GLU A 131 -12.67 3.62 39.64
N PRO A 132 -12.85 4.40 40.76
CA PRO A 132 -12.98 3.81 42.07
C PRO A 132 -14.19 2.87 42.14
N ASP A 133 -14.00 1.69 42.77
CA ASP A 133 -15.05 0.74 43.07
C ASP A 133 -14.92 0.21 44.50
N TRP A 134 -15.82 -0.70 44.94
CA TRP A 134 -15.81 -1.22 46.31
C TRP A 134 -14.56 -2.02 46.66
N ASP A 135 -13.92 -2.65 45.65
CA ASP A 135 -12.71 -3.45 45.83
C ASP A 135 -11.45 -2.60 45.70
N ASN A 136 -11.50 -1.50 44.91
CA ASN A 136 -10.39 -0.60 44.64
C ASN A 136 -10.79 0.88 44.74
N TRP A 137 -11.13 1.33 45.96
CA TRP A 137 -11.63 2.67 46.25
C TRP A 137 -10.67 3.80 45.83
N PHE A 138 -9.36 3.54 45.91
CA PHE A 138 -8.31 4.46 45.51
C PHE A 138 -7.37 3.79 44.50
N PRO A 139 -7.79 3.60 43.26
CA PRO A 139 -6.92 2.99 42.23
C PRO A 139 -5.71 3.88 41.96
N ASP A 140 -4.60 3.25 41.59
CA ASP A 140 -3.38 3.98 41.19
C ASP A 140 -3.51 4.51 39.76
N ASN A 141 -4.00 5.72 39.63
CA ASN A 141 -4.14 6.45 38.35
C ASN A 141 -2.90 7.28 38.00
N SER A 142 -1.73 6.99 38.56
CA SER A 142 -0.50 7.65 38.16
C SER A 142 -0.07 7.26 36.76
N VAL A 143 0.45 8.22 35.99
CA VAL A 143 0.99 7.96 34.63
C VAL A 143 2.25 7.11 34.75
N LYS A 144 2.25 5.93 34.18
CA LYS A 144 3.41 5.02 34.14
C LYS A 144 4.36 5.40 32.99
N THR A 145 5.63 5.00 33.12
CA THR A 145 6.67 5.31 32.13
C THR A 145 6.32 4.75 30.72
N GLU A 146 5.70 3.59 30.64
CA GLU A 146 5.26 2.93 29.42
C GLU A 146 4.06 3.60 28.75
N GLU A 147 3.34 4.45 29.45
CA GLU A 147 2.14 5.14 28.97
C GLU A 147 2.45 6.57 28.47
N THR A 148 3.72 6.98 28.53
CA THR A 148 4.13 8.33 28.17
C THR A 148 4.25 8.52 26.65
N ARG A 149 4.15 9.78 26.19
CA ARG A 149 4.42 10.17 24.80
C ARG A 149 5.79 9.69 24.33
N LEU A 150 6.81 9.73 25.21
CA LEU A 150 8.13 9.21 24.87
C LEU A 150 8.13 7.69 24.65
N ALA A 151 7.37 6.94 25.45
CA ALA A 151 7.22 5.49 25.26
C ALA A 151 6.53 5.19 23.93
N ALA A 152 5.45 5.90 23.60
CA ALA A 152 4.77 5.79 22.31
C ALA A 152 5.71 6.15 21.13
N ALA A 153 6.49 7.23 21.24
CA ALA A 153 7.46 7.63 20.23
C ALA A 153 8.57 6.58 20.03
N LYS A 154 9.07 5.96 21.10
CA LYS A 154 10.04 4.85 21.02
C LYS A 154 9.45 3.64 20.31
N THR A 155 8.20 3.31 20.60
CA THR A 155 7.48 2.21 19.94
C THR A 155 7.29 2.50 18.46
N ALA A 156 6.77 3.67 18.09
CA ALA A 156 6.57 4.06 16.71
C ALA A 156 7.89 4.10 15.91
N ALA A 157 8.96 4.64 16.50
CA ALA A 157 10.29 4.65 15.87
C ALA A 157 10.86 3.23 15.71
N THR A 158 10.59 2.30 16.62
CA THR A 158 11.02 0.90 16.50
C THR A 158 10.21 0.19 15.41
N ASN A 159 8.90 0.38 15.35
CA ASN A 159 8.03 -0.16 14.30
C ASN A 159 8.41 0.39 12.91
N PHE A 160 8.83 1.67 12.85
CA PHE A 160 9.42 2.23 11.64
C PHE A 160 10.65 1.44 11.20
N LEU A 161 11.60 1.17 12.11
CA LEU A 161 12.80 0.39 11.78
C LEU A 161 12.46 -1.02 11.29
N ASP A 162 11.48 -1.69 11.90
CA ASP A 162 11.03 -3.02 11.50
C ASP A 162 10.50 -3.05 10.07
N SER A 163 9.77 -2.02 9.68
CA SER A 163 9.22 -1.90 8.33
C SER A 163 10.25 -1.35 7.33
N TYR A 164 11.17 -0.48 7.78
CA TYR A 164 12.16 0.20 6.94
C TYR A 164 13.36 -0.68 6.57
N LYS A 165 13.78 -1.58 7.45
CA LYS A 165 14.94 -2.47 7.24
C LYS A 165 14.82 -3.33 5.97
N GLY A 166 13.59 -3.68 5.56
CA GLY A 166 13.30 -4.51 4.39
C GLY A 166 13.80 -5.95 4.54
N ASP A 167 13.40 -6.81 3.61
CA ASP A 167 13.78 -8.24 3.59
C ASP A 167 15.01 -8.51 2.72
N THR A 168 15.58 -7.47 2.08
CA THR A 168 16.68 -7.62 1.12
C THR A 168 18.02 -7.25 1.75
N ALA A 169 18.78 -8.23 2.13
CA ALA A 169 20.16 -8.03 2.57
C ALA A 169 21.00 -7.35 1.47
N GLY A 170 21.77 -6.32 1.84
CA GLY A 170 22.70 -5.64 0.95
C GLY A 170 22.18 -4.38 0.26
N VAL A 171 20.96 -3.98 0.55
CA VAL A 171 20.39 -2.73 0.06
C VAL A 171 20.51 -1.67 1.16
N GLY A 172 21.60 -1.06 1.43
CA GLY A 172 21.86 -0.15 2.55
C GLY A 172 20.63 0.69 2.98
N ARG A 173 20.10 0.41 4.15
CA ARG A 173 19.04 1.16 4.82
C ARG A 173 19.64 1.90 5.99
N TYR A 174 20.11 3.11 5.76
CA TYR A 174 20.83 3.88 6.76
C TYR A 174 19.87 4.67 7.64
N VAL A 175 20.04 4.54 8.96
CA VAL A 175 19.29 5.34 9.94
C VAL A 175 20.28 6.00 10.90
N SER A 176 20.07 7.28 11.18
CA SER A 176 20.70 8.04 12.27
C SER A 176 19.62 8.54 13.23
N LEU A 177 19.93 8.61 14.52
CA LEU A 177 19.04 9.11 15.56
C LEU A 177 19.57 10.40 16.18
N VAL A 178 18.79 11.45 16.09
CA VAL A 178 18.98 12.72 16.79
C VAL A 178 17.88 12.86 17.83
N SER A 179 18.21 13.22 19.04
CA SER A 179 17.23 13.69 20.02
C SER A 179 17.40 15.17 20.29
N PHE A 180 16.31 15.84 20.61
CA PHE A 180 16.34 17.23 21.05
C PHE A 180 15.42 17.48 22.24
N ALA A 181 15.85 18.42 23.10
CA ALA A 181 15.16 18.97 24.24
C ALA A 181 15.57 20.44 24.35
N GLY A 182 16.12 20.93 25.45
CA GLY A 182 16.76 22.26 25.55
C GLY A 182 18.00 22.41 24.65
N SER A 183 18.60 21.29 24.21
CA SER A 183 19.67 21.15 23.21
C SER A 183 19.47 19.89 22.42
N ALA A 184 20.23 19.70 21.34
CA ALA A 184 20.14 18.48 20.54
C ALA A 184 21.45 17.71 20.51
N SER A 185 21.37 16.38 20.35
CA SER A 185 22.52 15.50 20.21
C SER A 185 22.23 14.33 19.28
N VAL A 186 23.26 13.88 18.57
CA VAL A 186 23.23 12.62 17.80
C VAL A 186 23.37 11.47 18.81
N LYS A 187 22.33 10.66 18.95
CA LYS A 187 22.28 9.50 19.86
C LYS A 187 22.81 8.24 19.18
N CYS A 188 22.64 8.15 17.87
CA CYS A 188 23.20 7.10 17.05
C CYS A 188 23.62 7.68 15.70
N ASP A 189 24.87 7.50 15.33
CA ASP A 189 25.35 7.85 14.00
C ASP A 189 24.82 6.85 12.97
N TRP A 190 25.06 7.10 11.69
CA TRP A 190 24.56 6.25 10.61
C TRP A 190 24.82 4.75 10.85
N GLN A 191 23.77 3.97 10.85
CA GLN A 191 23.79 2.53 10.91
C GLN A 191 23.00 1.96 9.74
N ASP A 192 23.52 0.90 9.11
CA ASP A 192 22.76 0.13 8.15
C ASP A 192 21.83 -0.84 8.88
N VAL A 193 20.55 -0.47 8.98
CA VAL A 193 19.53 -1.26 9.69
C VAL A 193 19.06 -2.50 8.92
N SER A 194 19.49 -2.69 7.67
CA SER A 194 19.33 -3.97 6.97
C SER A 194 20.20 -5.07 7.60
N THR A 195 21.19 -4.70 8.42
CA THR A 195 22.00 -5.62 9.21
C THR A 195 21.50 -5.73 10.63
N THR A 196 21.58 -6.92 11.23
CA THR A 196 21.20 -7.15 12.64
C THR A 196 21.98 -6.25 13.60
N ALA A 197 23.28 -6.03 13.33
CA ALA A 197 24.14 -5.18 14.18
C ALA A 197 23.68 -3.73 14.13
N GLY A 198 23.46 -3.17 12.94
CA GLY A 198 22.99 -1.79 12.76
C GLY A 198 21.60 -1.58 13.32
N TYR A 199 20.65 -2.48 13.03
CA TYR A 199 19.32 -2.45 13.61
C TYR A 199 19.36 -2.40 15.14
N ASN A 200 20.07 -3.33 15.78
CA ASN A 200 20.20 -3.38 17.23
C ASN A 200 20.88 -2.14 17.82
N ALA A 201 21.82 -1.52 17.11
CA ALA A 201 22.46 -0.27 17.56
C ALA A 201 21.44 0.88 17.65
N VAL A 202 20.61 1.07 16.62
CA VAL A 202 19.58 2.11 16.61
C VAL A 202 18.50 1.83 17.65
N VAL A 203 18.03 0.59 17.79
CA VAL A 203 17.03 0.21 18.80
C VAL A 203 17.54 0.48 20.22
N ARG A 204 18.80 0.16 20.52
CA ARG A 204 19.39 0.48 21.82
C ARG A 204 19.42 1.99 22.08
N ALA A 205 19.77 2.79 21.07
CA ALA A 205 19.80 4.24 21.19
C ALA A 205 18.37 4.82 21.41
N ILE A 206 17.36 4.32 20.68
CA ILE A 206 15.95 4.71 20.90
C ILE A 206 15.53 4.38 22.34
N ARG A 207 15.79 3.18 22.81
CA ARG A 207 15.41 2.76 24.20
C ARG A 207 16.07 3.62 25.29
N SER A 208 17.28 4.13 25.02
CA SER A 208 18.03 4.95 25.99
C SER A 208 17.56 6.41 26.12
N LEU A 209 16.62 6.86 25.28
CA LEU A 209 16.08 8.21 25.35
C LEU A 209 15.35 8.45 26.68
N SER A 210 15.46 9.67 27.21
CA SER A 210 14.74 10.11 28.40
C SER A 210 14.24 11.54 28.21
N ALA A 211 13.06 11.86 28.76
CA ALA A 211 12.42 13.15 28.61
C ALA A 211 12.96 14.13 29.67
N ASN A 212 13.37 15.34 29.25
CA ASN A 212 13.73 16.45 30.14
C ASN A 212 13.97 17.74 29.33
N GLY A 213 13.72 18.89 29.94
CA GLY A 213 14.08 20.22 29.43
C GLY A 213 13.06 20.83 28.47
N GLY A 214 13.47 21.87 27.76
CA GLY A 214 12.64 22.61 26.78
C GLY A 214 12.65 21.98 25.38
N THR A 215 12.10 22.69 24.39
CA THR A 215 11.89 22.20 23.02
C THR A 215 12.72 23.01 22.03
N ASN A 216 13.91 22.53 21.64
CA ASN A 216 14.81 23.16 20.67
C ASN A 216 14.82 22.38 19.35
N LEU A 217 13.70 22.44 18.62
CA LEU A 217 13.57 21.80 17.32
C LEU A 217 14.62 22.28 16.31
N ASP A 218 14.96 23.59 16.35
CA ASP A 218 16.00 24.18 15.50
C ASP A 218 17.34 23.43 15.60
N ALA A 219 17.80 23.13 16.82
CA ALA A 219 19.02 22.36 17.04
C ALA A 219 18.89 20.90 16.55
N GLY A 220 17.71 20.30 16.68
CA GLY A 220 17.41 18.98 16.13
C GLY A 220 17.57 18.94 14.62
N LEU A 221 16.96 19.91 13.91
CA LEU A 221 17.03 20.01 12.46
C LEU A 221 18.45 20.33 11.96
N LYS A 222 19.22 21.18 12.66
CA LYS A 222 20.64 21.45 12.37
C LYS A 222 21.49 20.19 12.46
N ASN A 223 21.29 19.39 13.51
CA ASN A 223 21.98 18.12 13.65
C ASN A 223 21.59 17.12 12.55
N ALA A 224 20.32 17.08 12.15
CA ALA A 224 19.88 16.27 11.02
C ALA A 224 20.56 16.70 9.71
N ALA A 225 20.64 17.99 9.41
CA ALA A 225 21.34 18.49 8.25
C ALA A 225 22.82 18.07 8.23
N ASN A 226 23.51 18.15 9.39
CA ASN A 226 24.88 17.76 9.54
C ASN A 226 25.11 16.23 9.33
N GLN A 227 24.10 15.40 9.58
CA GLN A 227 24.22 13.96 9.30
C GLN A 227 24.40 13.71 7.79
N PHE A 228 23.71 14.44 6.91
CA PHE A 228 23.82 14.24 5.46
C PHE A 228 25.12 14.73 4.83
N THR A 229 25.99 15.43 5.58
CA THR A 229 27.34 15.79 5.12
C THR A 229 28.35 14.67 5.32
N LYS A 230 28.00 13.59 6.04
CA LYS A 230 28.90 12.50 6.36
C LYS A 230 29.11 11.56 5.17
N SER A 231 30.32 10.99 5.09
CA SER A 231 30.72 10.09 4.01
C SER A 231 29.88 8.81 3.92
N ALA A 232 29.35 8.32 5.04
CA ALA A 232 28.51 7.11 5.09
C ALA A 232 27.29 7.16 4.16
N VAL A 233 26.77 8.36 3.89
CA VAL A 233 25.57 8.57 3.06
C VAL A 233 25.81 9.53 1.90
N SER A 234 27.06 9.88 1.60
CA SER A 234 27.40 10.83 0.54
C SER A 234 26.96 10.37 -0.86
N GLY A 235 26.96 9.06 -1.10
CA GLY A 235 26.50 8.44 -2.36
C GLY A 235 24.99 8.26 -2.47
N ILE A 236 24.21 8.57 -1.44
CA ILE A 236 22.74 8.45 -1.47
C ILE A 236 22.18 9.73 -2.07
N SER A 237 21.32 9.61 -3.09
CA SER A 237 20.69 10.79 -3.72
C SER A 237 19.79 11.54 -2.75
N LYS A 238 19.56 12.82 -2.99
CA LYS A 238 18.65 13.67 -2.20
C LYS A 238 17.25 13.04 -2.07
N ASP A 239 16.73 12.46 -3.16
CA ASP A 239 15.38 11.89 -3.21
C ASP A 239 15.22 10.62 -2.35
N SER A 240 16.34 10.03 -1.94
CA SER A 240 16.39 8.90 -1.00
C SER A 240 16.87 9.30 0.40
N ARG A 241 16.97 10.62 0.68
CA ARG A 241 17.31 11.15 2.00
C ARG A 241 16.07 11.72 2.67
N ASN A 242 15.82 11.28 3.89
CA ASN A 242 14.61 11.62 4.61
C ASN A 242 14.93 12.06 6.04
N VAL A 243 14.10 12.94 6.57
CA VAL A 243 14.06 13.31 7.99
C VAL A 243 12.65 13.06 8.49
N ILE A 244 12.51 12.42 9.63
CA ILE A 244 11.24 12.30 10.35
C ILE A 244 11.41 13.05 11.66
N ALA A 245 10.79 14.23 11.76
CA ALA A 245 10.82 15.08 12.95
C ALA A 245 9.52 14.93 13.72
N LEU A 246 9.59 14.41 14.94
CA LEU A 246 8.48 14.28 15.87
C LEU A 246 8.63 15.27 17.02
N THR A 247 7.55 16.00 17.32
CA THR A 247 7.45 16.88 18.49
C THR A 247 6.03 16.87 19.07
N ASP A 248 5.93 17.03 20.37
CA ASP A 248 4.68 17.13 21.12
C ASP A 248 4.40 18.56 21.61
N GLY A 249 5.11 19.56 21.07
CA GLY A 249 4.93 20.93 21.52
C GLY A 249 5.56 22.00 20.65
N ALA A 250 5.29 23.23 21.04
CA ALA A 250 5.85 24.42 20.41
C ALA A 250 7.36 24.52 20.65
N PRO A 251 8.16 25.00 19.65
CA PRO A 251 9.54 25.36 19.89
C PRO A 251 9.67 26.47 20.94
N THR A 252 10.43 26.19 22.00
CA THR A 252 10.67 27.14 23.09
C THR A 252 12.09 27.69 23.11
N LYS A 253 12.93 27.19 22.18
CA LYS A 253 14.32 27.59 22.01
C LYS A 253 14.79 27.38 20.57
N SER A 254 15.70 28.23 20.11
CA SER A 254 16.49 28.08 18.88
C SER A 254 17.96 28.39 19.19
N ALA A 255 18.82 28.49 18.17
CA ALA A 255 20.25 28.76 18.39
C ALA A 255 20.47 30.11 19.08
N SER A 256 19.72 31.15 18.69
CA SER A 256 19.93 32.53 19.11
C SER A 256 18.83 33.05 20.05
N HIS A 257 17.71 32.34 20.18
CA HIS A 257 16.52 32.83 20.88
C HIS A 257 15.94 31.80 21.86
N GLY A 258 15.29 32.31 22.91
CA GLY A 258 14.52 31.53 23.88
C GLY A 258 15.33 30.89 25.00
N ASN A 259 14.67 30.62 26.08
CA ASN A 259 15.24 30.02 27.29
C ASN A 259 14.76 28.58 27.56
N GLY A 260 13.91 28.07 26.69
CA GLY A 260 13.34 26.72 26.83
C GLY A 260 11.98 26.66 27.55
N THR A 261 11.35 27.84 27.84
CA THR A 261 10.07 27.87 28.56
C THR A 261 8.90 28.27 27.62
N ASN A 262 9.08 29.34 26.83
CA ASN A 262 8.02 29.91 26.03
C ASN A 262 8.44 30.01 24.54
N GLY A 263 7.51 29.81 23.64
CA GLY A 263 7.70 30.06 22.21
C GLY A 263 7.67 31.56 21.89
N SER A 264 8.18 31.91 20.71
CA SER A 264 8.12 33.27 20.16
C SER A 264 8.23 33.24 18.65
N TRP A 265 7.83 34.35 18.02
CA TRP A 265 8.00 34.53 16.58
C TRP A 265 9.46 34.36 16.12
N ALA A 266 10.43 34.90 16.89
CA ALA A 266 11.85 34.80 16.55
C ALA A 266 12.36 33.36 16.56
N ILE A 267 11.92 32.53 17.52
CA ILE A 267 12.24 31.11 17.59
C ILE A 267 11.65 30.38 16.37
N ASN A 268 10.38 30.61 16.06
CA ASN A 268 9.72 29.99 14.92
C ASN A 268 10.41 30.35 13.61
N ASN A 269 10.74 31.63 13.41
CA ASN A 269 11.40 32.11 12.20
C ASN A 269 12.80 31.50 12.02
N GLU A 270 13.60 31.43 13.08
CA GLU A 270 14.93 30.77 13.02
C GLU A 270 14.81 29.28 12.74
N THR A 271 13.86 28.58 13.37
CA THR A 271 13.59 27.15 13.14
C THR A 271 13.13 26.90 11.70
N ALA A 272 12.25 27.76 11.15
CA ALA A 272 11.79 27.69 9.78
C ALA A 272 12.94 27.88 8.75
N ASN A 273 13.86 28.81 9.01
CA ASN A 273 15.04 29.02 8.16
C ASN A 273 15.96 27.79 8.16
N THR A 274 16.14 27.15 9.30
CA THR A 274 16.90 25.90 9.42
C THR A 274 16.22 24.78 8.62
N ALA A 275 14.90 24.65 8.76
CA ALA A 275 14.14 23.66 7.98
C ALA A 275 14.21 23.91 6.47
N ALA A 276 14.14 25.18 6.03
CA ALA A 276 14.29 25.54 4.63
C ALA A 276 15.65 25.08 4.06
N THR A 277 16.73 25.25 4.83
CA THR A 277 18.06 24.74 4.48
C THR A 277 18.08 23.22 4.43
N LEU A 278 17.52 22.54 5.43
CA LEU A 278 17.46 21.08 5.49
C LEU A 278 16.70 20.48 4.28
N ARG A 279 15.60 21.09 3.86
CA ARG A 279 14.81 20.67 2.69
C ARG A 279 15.61 20.72 1.36
N THR A 280 16.72 21.44 1.31
CA THR A 280 17.61 21.37 0.14
C THR A 280 18.40 20.07 0.08
N ALA A 281 18.57 19.36 1.21
CA ALA A 281 19.38 18.15 1.35
C ALA A 281 18.56 16.86 1.48
N ALA A 282 17.30 16.93 1.96
CA ALA A 282 16.46 15.78 2.23
C ALA A 282 14.96 16.14 2.20
N SER A 283 14.08 15.17 2.04
CA SER A 283 12.66 15.32 2.32
C SER A 283 12.41 15.33 3.84
N VAL A 284 11.62 16.29 4.32
CA VAL A 284 11.34 16.46 5.75
C VAL A 284 9.87 16.11 6.01
N TYR A 285 9.67 15.04 6.76
CA TYR A 285 8.38 14.63 7.31
C TYR A 285 8.27 15.16 8.75
N THR A 286 7.08 15.63 9.12
CA THR A 286 6.81 16.07 10.49
C THR A 286 5.65 15.28 11.11
N VAL A 287 5.73 15.03 12.40
CA VAL A 287 4.65 14.43 13.19
C VAL A 287 4.40 15.33 14.39
N CYS A 288 3.21 15.95 14.45
CA CYS A 288 2.70 16.67 15.61
C CYS A 288 1.98 15.67 16.52
N PHE A 289 2.51 15.44 17.72
CA PHE A 289 1.98 14.44 18.63
C PHE A 289 1.30 15.08 19.85
N GLY A 290 -0.03 15.02 19.91
CA GLY A 290 -0.81 15.54 21.03
C GLY A 290 -0.77 17.07 21.19
N ALA A 291 -0.30 17.83 20.19
CA ALA A 291 -0.17 19.29 20.23
C ALA A 291 -0.89 20.01 19.09
N ALA A 292 -1.70 19.31 18.31
CA ALA A 292 -2.50 19.93 17.26
C ALA A 292 -3.48 20.96 17.87
N GLY A 293 -3.56 22.12 17.25
CA GLY A 293 -4.38 23.24 17.75
C GLY A 293 -3.79 24.04 18.92
N GLN A 294 -2.61 23.68 19.46
CA GLN A 294 -1.91 24.48 20.44
C GLN A 294 -1.11 25.59 19.77
N ASP A 295 -1.22 26.84 20.27
CA ASP A 295 -0.44 27.94 19.73
C ASP A 295 1.07 27.76 19.97
N THR A 296 1.88 28.07 18.97
CA THR A 296 3.34 28.07 19.09
C THR A 296 3.84 29.21 20.02
N TYR A 297 3.10 30.29 20.10
CA TYR A 297 3.23 31.40 21.06
C TYR A 297 1.90 32.19 21.03
N PRO A 298 1.59 33.03 22.00
CA PRO A 298 0.33 33.79 22.04
C PRO A 298 0.11 34.59 20.74
N GLY A 299 -0.97 34.25 19.99
CA GLY A 299 -1.31 34.84 18.71
C GLY A 299 -0.47 34.33 17.52
N GLY A 300 0.33 33.29 17.70
CA GLY A 300 1.06 32.60 16.63
C GLY A 300 0.18 31.56 15.92
N SER A 301 0.76 30.90 14.92
CA SER A 301 0.15 29.71 14.33
C SER A 301 0.13 28.54 15.31
N THR A 302 -0.78 27.62 15.14
CA THR A 302 -0.76 26.37 15.91
C THR A 302 0.44 25.48 15.54
N VAL A 303 0.83 24.57 16.42
CA VAL A 303 2.01 23.70 16.25
C VAL A 303 1.89 22.86 14.99
N ASP A 304 0.77 22.25 14.76
CA ASP A 304 0.50 21.45 13.53
C ASP A 304 0.61 22.27 12.26
N VAL A 305 0.02 23.47 12.24
CA VAL A 305 0.12 24.41 11.10
C VAL A 305 1.55 24.88 10.90
N PHE A 306 2.27 25.19 11.98
CA PHE A 306 3.67 25.59 11.91
C PHE A 306 4.55 24.47 11.33
N LEU A 307 4.37 23.24 11.79
CA LEU A 307 5.10 22.09 11.28
C LEU A 307 4.79 21.83 9.80
N GLU A 308 3.51 21.91 9.40
CA GLU A 308 3.10 21.72 8.01
C GLU A 308 3.65 22.78 7.08
N LYS A 309 3.49 24.06 7.43
CA LYS A 309 3.79 25.18 6.52
C LYS A 309 5.25 25.61 6.50
N ASN A 310 5.95 25.42 7.65
CA ASN A 310 7.28 25.99 7.82
C ASN A 310 8.38 24.95 7.92
N ILE A 311 8.08 23.73 8.43
CA ILE A 311 9.09 22.69 8.69
C ILE A 311 9.07 21.60 7.64
N ALA A 312 7.92 20.99 7.42
CA ALA A 312 7.77 19.88 6.47
C ALA A 312 8.12 20.30 5.04
N THR A 313 8.52 19.32 4.22
CA THR A 313 8.53 19.48 2.77
C THR A 313 7.12 19.81 2.31
N PRO A 314 6.92 20.81 1.42
CA PRO A 314 5.60 21.12 0.91
C PRO A 314 4.93 19.88 0.29
N ALA A 315 3.67 19.64 0.67
CA ALA A 315 2.90 18.52 0.14
C ALA A 315 2.73 18.66 -1.39
N THR A 316 2.76 17.50 -2.07
CA THR A 316 2.39 17.39 -3.48
C THR A 316 0.99 16.79 -3.60
N ALA A 317 0.46 16.65 -4.83
CA ALA A 317 -0.82 15.98 -5.03
C ALA A 317 -0.84 14.53 -4.49
N ASP A 318 0.33 13.89 -4.46
CA ASP A 318 0.47 12.46 -4.18
C ASP A 318 1.22 12.15 -2.87
N THR A 319 1.85 13.15 -2.23
CA THR A 319 2.68 12.92 -1.04
C THR A 319 2.38 13.93 0.05
N LYS A 320 2.00 13.41 1.22
CA LYS A 320 1.83 14.17 2.45
C LYS A 320 3.13 14.10 3.27
N TYR A 321 3.58 15.25 3.79
CA TYR A 321 4.81 15.35 4.58
C TYR A 321 4.56 15.80 6.03
N ALA A 322 3.35 16.20 6.39
CA ALA A 322 2.99 16.58 7.75
C ALA A 322 1.84 15.73 8.27
N TYR A 323 1.98 15.18 9.47
CA TYR A 323 1.04 14.28 10.10
C TYR A 323 0.71 14.79 11.51
N ASN A 324 -0.53 14.59 11.94
CA ASN A 324 -0.98 14.80 13.29
C ASN A 324 -1.30 13.45 13.90
N ALA A 325 -1.04 13.30 15.19
CA ALA A 325 -1.39 12.13 15.97
C ALA A 325 -1.87 12.61 17.34
N ALA A 326 -3.08 12.26 17.73
CA ALA A 326 -3.64 12.61 19.02
C ALA A 326 -3.22 11.61 20.12
N ASP A 327 -3.00 10.35 19.73
CA ASP A 327 -2.73 9.23 20.61
C ASP A 327 -1.65 8.28 20.02
N SER A 328 -1.34 7.21 20.74
CA SER A 328 -0.34 6.21 20.35
C SER A 328 -0.71 5.46 19.07
N SER A 329 -2.00 5.21 18.82
CA SER A 329 -2.49 4.50 17.64
C SER A 329 -2.31 5.35 16.39
N GLU A 330 -2.71 6.62 16.45
CA GLU A 330 -2.53 7.58 15.36
C GLU A 330 -1.04 7.86 15.10
N LEU A 331 -0.20 7.87 16.14
CA LEU A 331 1.25 8.00 16.00
C LEU A 331 1.84 6.83 15.21
N ASN A 332 1.47 5.61 15.54
CA ASN A 332 1.89 4.42 14.79
C ASN A 332 1.39 4.45 13.34
N ALA A 333 0.15 4.90 13.11
CA ALA A 333 -0.41 5.06 11.77
C ALA A 333 0.37 6.12 10.95
N ALA A 334 0.74 7.26 11.56
CA ALA A 334 1.55 8.29 10.92
C ALA A 334 2.93 7.75 10.51
N PHE A 335 3.64 7.05 11.41
CA PHE A 335 4.92 6.45 11.09
C PHE A 335 4.82 5.38 10.00
N LYS A 336 3.77 4.57 10.02
CA LYS A 336 3.50 3.57 8.96
C LYS A 336 3.28 4.25 7.61
N ALA A 337 2.48 5.33 7.55
CA ALA A 337 2.24 6.09 6.32
C ALA A 337 3.54 6.72 5.79
N ILE A 338 4.37 7.29 6.66
CA ILE A 338 5.70 7.84 6.31
C ILE A 338 6.61 6.72 5.79
N THR A 339 6.67 5.57 6.47
CA THR A 339 7.46 4.42 6.02
C THR A 339 7.05 3.99 4.62
N THR A 340 5.74 3.87 4.38
CA THR A 340 5.20 3.57 3.06
C THR A 340 5.64 4.61 2.05
N SER A 341 5.56 5.90 2.34
CA SER A 341 5.99 6.97 1.45
C SER A 341 7.50 6.91 1.11
N ILE A 342 8.35 6.60 2.10
CA ILE A 342 9.81 6.52 1.93
C ILE A 342 10.23 5.23 1.20
N THR A 343 9.57 4.12 1.48
CA THR A 343 9.95 2.79 0.95
C THR A 343 9.28 2.45 -0.39
N THR A 344 8.35 3.27 -0.83
CA THR A 344 7.63 3.04 -2.08
C THR A 344 8.48 3.37 -3.32
N GLY A 345 9.16 2.40 -3.77
CA GLY A 345 8.68 1.41 -4.71
C GLY A 345 7.64 0.45 -4.12
N ILE A 346 6.47 0.53 -4.70
CA ILE A 346 5.37 -0.33 -4.29
C ILE A 346 5.86 -1.76 -4.43
N SER A 347 6.31 -2.34 -3.32
CA SER A 347 6.75 -3.74 -3.24
C SER A 347 5.70 -4.61 -2.57
N SER A 348 4.59 -4.01 -2.11
CA SER A 348 3.49 -4.71 -1.45
C SER A 348 2.14 -4.05 -1.77
N GLY A 349 1.10 -4.82 -1.68
CA GLY A 349 -0.28 -4.37 -1.86
C GLY A 349 -1.20 -5.57 -2.08
N THR A 350 -2.50 -5.30 -2.07
CA THR A 350 -3.52 -6.32 -2.22
C THR A 350 -4.38 -6.03 -3.44
N VAL A 351 -4.52 -7.02 -4.32
CA VAL A 351 -5.53 -7.00 -5.37
C VAL A 351 -6.82 -7.59 -4.80
N THR A 352 -7.92 -6.86 -4.94
CA THR A 352 -9.27 -7.34 -4.65
C THR A 352 -10.02 -7.50 -5.96
N ASP A 353 -10.48 -8.72 -6.23
CA ASP A 353 -11.03 -9.14 -7.52
C ASP A 353 -12.39 -9.84 -7.34
N PRO A 354 -13.49 -9.08 -7.19
CA PRO A 354 -14.83 -9.67 -7.10
C PRO A 354 -15.27 -10.20 -8.46
N MET A 355 -15.91 -11.36 -8.48
CA MET A 355 -16.42 -11.98 -9.71
C MET A 355 -17.60 -11.21 -10.27
N GLY A 356 -17.71 -11.20 -11.60
CA GLY A 356 -18.83 -10.63 -12.34
C GLY A 356 -20.09 -11.48 -12.24
N PRO A 357 -21.25 -10.95 -12.68
CA PRO A 357 -22.48 -11.72 -12.74
C PRO A 357 -22.31 -12.92 -13.69
N ASN A 358 -22.81 -14.07 -13.27
CA ASN A 358 -22.74 -15.34 -14.03
C ASN A 358 -21.31 -15.88 -14.24
N ILE A 359 -20.32 -15.38 -13.48
CA ILE A 359 -18.94 -15.83 -13.55
C ILE A 359 -18.61 -16.69 -12.32
N SER A 360 -18.02 -17.86 -12.58
CA SER A 360 -17.49 -18.76 -11.54
C SER A 360 -16.03 -19.07 -11.78
N VAL A 361 -15.23 -19.11 -10.71
CA VAL A 361 -13.82 -19.53 -10.78
C VAL A 361 -13.76 -21.05 -10.90
N LYS A 362 -13.00 -21.55 -11.85
CA LYS A 362 -12.78 -22.99 -12.11
C LYS A 362 -11.47 -23.48 -11.50
N GLU A 363 -10.39 -22.79 -11.83
CA GLU A 363 -9.05 -23.12 -11.34
C GLU A 363 -8.36 -21.83 -10.89
N LYS A 364 -7.64 -21.90 -9.79
CA LYS A 364 -6.92 -20.78 -9.24
C LYS A 364 -5.68 -21.22 -8.47
N PRO A 365 -4.63 -20.38 -8.41
CA PRO A 365 -3.50 -20.63 -7.52
C PRO A 365 -3.88 -20.44 -6.05
N GLU A 366 -3.12 -21.05 -5.15
CA GLU A 366 -3.34 -20.99 -3.70
C GLU A 366 -3.26 -19.54 -3.16
N ALA A 367 -2.43 -18.70 -3.78
CA ALA A 367 -2.28 -17.28 -3.43
C ALA A 367 -3.54 -16.43 -3.70
N PHE A 368 -4.47 -16.91 -4.52
CA PHE A 368 -5.74 -16.25 -4.83
C PHE A 368 -6.82 -16.77 -3.90
N ARG A 369 -7.13 -16.03 -2.84
CA ARG A 369 -7.94 -16.47 -1.70
C ARG A 369 -9.33 -15.85 -1.72
N THR A 370 -10.29 -16.51 -1.15
CA THR A 370 -11.65 -16.01 -0.96
C THR A 370 -12.23 -16.59 0.34
N GLU A 371 -13.12 -15.83 0.98
CA GLU A 371 -13.89 -16.28 2.14
C GLU A 371 -15.33 -16.64 1.75
N ASP A 372 -15.88 -16.00 0.70
CA ASP A 372 -17.29 -16.12 0.29
C ASP A 372 -17.50 -16.74 -1.11
N GLY A 373 -16.40 -17.04 -1.82
CA GLY A 373 -16.43 -17.54 -3.21
C GLY A 373 -16.86 -16.47 -4.25
N LYS A 374 -17.05 -15.21 -3.84
CA LYS A 374 -17.49 -14.12 -4.71
C LYS A 374 -16.41 -13.06 -4.92
N ALA A 375 -15.71 -12.68 -3.86
CA ALA A 375 -14.59 -11.78 -3.92
C ALA A 375 -13.30 -12.54 -3.62
N TYR A 376 -12.29 -12.34 -4.45
CA TYR A 376 -10.97 -12.95 -4.30
C TYR A 376 -9.93 -11.89 -3.99
N THR A 377 -8.95 -12.25 -3.16
CA THR A 377 -7.83 -11.39 -2.80
C THR A 377 -6.50 -12.03 -3.18
N TRP A 378 -5.57 -11.20 -3.62
CA TRP A 378 -4.20 -11.59 -3.91
C TRP A 378 -3.23 -10.58 -3.32
N GLU A 379 -2.45 -11.00 -2.34
CA GLU A 379 -1.37 -10.21 -1.78
C GLU A 379 -0.14 -10.30 -2.67
N LEU A 380 0.43 -9.16 -3.06
CA LEU A 380 1.64 -9.12 -3.87
C LEU A 380 2.83 -9.64 -3.07
N ALA A 381 3.45 -10.71 -3.57
CA ALA A 381 4.66 -11.29 -3.02
C ALA A 381 5.58 -11.76 -4.14
N ASN A 382 6.90 -11.73 -3.90
CA ASN A 382 7.90 -12.29 -4.81
C ASN A 382 7.87 -11.72 -6.24
N GLY A 383 7.73 -10.40 -6.38
CA GLY A 383 7.76 -9.72 -7.68
C GLY A 383 9.09 -9.93 -8.41
N VAL A 384 9.02 -10.16 -9.72
CA VAL A 384 10.20 -10.25 -10.58
C VAL A 384 10.77 -8.85 -10.78
N LYS A 385 12.01 -8.63 -10.32
CA LYS A 385 12.72 -7.35 -10.46
C LYS A 385 13.46 -7.31 -11.80
N SER A 386 13.33 -6.21 -12.49
CA SER A 386 14.09 -5.88 -13.70
C SER A 386 14.61 -4.44 -13.59
N THR A 387 15.83 -4.19 -14.05
CA THR A 387 16.44 -2.85 -14.02
C THR A 387 16.91 -2.50 -15.41
N ASP A 388 16.51 -1.33 -15.92
CA ASP A 388 16.93 -0.76 -17.19
C ASP A 388 17.36 0.69 -16.98
N GLY A 389 18.66 0.93 -17.02
CA GLY A 389 19.26 2.22 -16.71
C GLY A 389 18.84 2.70 -15.30
N SER A 390 18.18 3.85 -15.23
CA SER A 390 17.67 4.43 -13.99
C SER A 390 16.29 3.92 -13.58
N LYS A 391 15.70 2.97 -14.30
CA LYS A 391 14.36 2.44 -14.01
C LYS A 391 14.45 1.05 -13.40
N THR A 392 13.84 0.87 -12.24
CA THR A 392 13.61 -0.45 -11.63
C THR A 392 12.13 -0.78 -11.69
N THR A 393 11.81 -1.94 -12.27
CA THR A 393 10.45 -2.43 -12.39
C THR A 393 10.30 -3.73 -11.60
N TYR A 394 9.26 -3.79 -10.78
CA TYR A 394 8.79 -5.03 -10.15
C TYR A 394 7.53 -5.49 -10.87
N THR A 395 7.50 -6.74 -11.30
CA THR A 395 6.37 -7.35 -11.99
C THR A 395 5.80 -8.49 -11.15
N TYR A 396 4.51 -8.42 -10.88
CA TYR A 396 3.75 -9.43 -10.16
C TYR A 396 2.70 -9.97 -11.12
N GLN A 397 2.54 -11.29 -11.19
CA GLN A 397 1.61 -11.94 -12.10
C GLN A 397 0.83 -13.04 -11.38
N LEU A 398 -0.44 -13.15 -11.74
CA LEU A 398 -1.33 -14.20 -11.27
C LEU A 398 -2.30 -14.56 -12.39
N SER A 399 -2.53 -15.86 -12.59
CA SER A 399 -3.49 -16.34 -13.56
C SER A 399 -4.49 -17.29 -12.89
N TYR A 400 -5.74 -17.22 -13.33
CA TYR A 400 -6.81 -18.12 -12.90
C TYR A 400 -7.80 -18.34 -14.06
N THR A 401 -8.68 -19.34 -13.92
CA THR A 401 -9.65 -19.70 -14.95
C THR A 401 -11.06 -19.45 -14.44
N VAL A 402 -11.90 -18.86 -15.30
CA VAL A 402 -13.31 -18.63 -15.02
C VAL A 402 -14.19 -19.28 -16.09
N LYS A 403 -15.43 -19.58 -15.72
CA LYS A 403 -16.50 -19.99 -16.64
C LYS A 403 -17.64 -18.98 -16.58
N LEU A 404 -18.11 -18.56 -17.75
CA LEU A 404 -19.34 -17.80 -17.92
C LEU A 404 -20.51 -18.79 -17.96
N ASP A 405 -21.44 -18.65 -17.04
CA ASP A 405 -22.69 -19.42 -17.08
C ASP A 405 -23.65 -18.81 -18.11
N THR A 406 -23.91 -19.57 -19.15
CA THR A 406 -24.79 -19.19 -20.26
C THR A 406 -26.12 -19.95 -20.23
N SER A 407 -26.40 -20.69 -19.15
CA SER A 407 -27.59 -21.52 -19.01
C SER A 407 -28.81 -20.76 -18.49
N GLY A 408 -28.63 -19.53 -18.00
CA GLY A 408 -29.72 -18.71 -17.46
C GLY A 408 -30.66 -18.16 -18.55
N GLU A 409 -31.95 -18.09 -18.27
CA GLU A 409 -33.00 -17.60 -19.21
C GLU A 409 -32.75 -16.17 -19.71
N ASN A 410 -32.05 -15.35 -18.89
CA ASN A 410 -31.75 -13.95 -19.22
C ASN A 410 -30.41 -13.78 -19.98
N PHE A 411 -29.69 -14.87 -20.25
CA PHE A 411 -28.45 -14.79 -21.01
C PHE A 411 -28.75 -14.50 -22.49
N LYS A 412 -27.98 -13.58 -23.07
CA LYS A 412 -28.09 -13.18 -24.46
C LYS A 412 -26.79 -13.39 -25.19
N GLU A 413 -26.82 -14.23 -26.22
CA GLU A 413 -25.66 -14.40 -27.09
C GLU A 413 -25.33 -13.09 -27.82
N GLY A 414 -24.03 -12.83 -27.95
CA GLY A 414 -23.53 -11.62 -28.62
C GLY A 414 -23.35 -10.42 -27.69
N GLU A 415 -23.94 -10.43 -26.50
CA GLU A 415 -23.67 -9.39 -25.47
C GLU A 415 -22.36 -9.70 -24.72
N TYR A 416 -21.74 -8.64 -24.21
CA TYR A 416 -20.53 -8.75 -23.39
C TYR A 416 -20.89 -8.77 -21.90
N TYR A 417 -20.30 -9.72 -21.18
CA TYR A 417 -20.45 -9.93 -19.74
C TYR A 417 -19.12 -9.64 -19.05
N PRO A 418 -19.05 -8.71 -18.11
CA PRO A 418 -17.81 -8.44 -17.39
C PRO A 418 -17.38 -9.67 -16.57
N THR A 419 -16.12 -10.06 -16.72
CA THR A 419 -15.58 -11.21 -15.96
C THR A 419 -15.54 -10.97 -14.48
N ASN A 420 -15.48 -9.72 -14.06
CA ASN A 420 -15.37 -9.29 -12.67
C ASN A 420 -16.21 -8.04 -12.42
N ALA A 421 -16.58 -7.81 -11.18
CA ALA A 421 -17.00 -6.50 -10.72
C ALA A 421 -15.75 -5.59 -10.63
N LYS A 422 -15.83 -4.47 -9.95
CA LYS A 422 -14.73 -3.51 -9.84
C LYS A 422 -13.51 -4.14 -9.18
N THR A 423 -12.51 -4.47 -9.99
CA THR A 423 -11.22 -5.00 -9.53
C THR A 423 -10.31 -3.85 -9.13
N THR A 424 -9.69 -3.95 -7.96
CA THR A 424 -8.82 -2.90 -7.42
C THR A 424 -7.48 -3.44 -6.94
N PHE A 425 -6.47 -2.59 -7.02
CA PHE A 425 -5.19 -2.77 -6.36
C PHE A 425 -5.03 -1.69 -5.29
N THR A 426 -4.84 -2.10 -4.04
CA THR A 426 -4.65 -1.19 -2.90
C THR A 426 -3.23 -1.34 -2.36
N SER A 427 -2.52 -0.23 -2.22
CA SER A 427 -1.20 -0.14 -1.60
C SER A 427 -1.15 1.07 -0.68
N GLY A 428 -0.97 0.82 0.60
CA GLY A 428 -1.14 1.85 1.64
C GLY A 428 -2.55 2.41 1.65
N ASP A 429 -2.67 3.72 1.54
CA ASP A 429 -3.94 4.48 1.47
C ASP A 429 -4.46 4.71 0.04
N LYS A 430 -3.73 4.24 -0.97
CA LYS A 430 -4.06 4.45 -2.39
C LYS A 430 -4.70 3.20 -2.99
N THR A 431 -5.79 3.43 -3.74
CA THR A 431 -6.50 2.38 -4.47
C THR A 431 -6.55 2.74 -5.95
N PHE A 432 -6.20 1.78 -6.79
CA PHE A 432 -6.16 1.87 -8.24
C PHE A 432 -7.10 0.84 -8.84
N GLU A 433 -7.76 1.17 -9.95
CA GLU A 433 -8.71 0.29 -10.61
C GLU A 433 -8.05 -0.44 -11.78
N PHE A 434 -8.31 -1.73 -11.90
CA PHE A 434 -7.95 -2.51 -13.09
C PHE A 434 -8.95 -2.30 -14.21
N PRO A 435 -8.53 -2.43 -15.47
CA PRO A 435 -9.47 -2.69 -16.56
C PRO A 435 -10.13 -4.06 -16.34
N VAL A 436 -11.40 -4.17 -16.70
CA VAL A 436 -12.15 -5.43 -16.55
C VAL A 436 -12.52 -5.96 -17.91
N PRO A 437 -12.12 -7.21 -18.26
CA PRO A 437 -12.53 -7.84 -19.51
C PRO A 437 -14.04 -8.09 -19.55
N GLY A 438 -14.68 -7.81 -20.68
CA GLY A 438 -16.00 -8.27 -21.05
C GLY A 438 -15.89 -9.41 -22.05
N VAL A 439 -16.56 -10.51 -21.83
CA VAL A 439 -16.50 -11.72 -22.65
C VAL A 439 -17.87 -12.10 -23.19
N LYS A 440 -17.90 -12.75 -24.33
CA LYS A 440 -19.12 -13.32 -24.91
C LYS A 440 -19.19 -14.80 -24.62
N GLY A 441 -20.40 -15.35 -24.58
CA GLY A 441 -20.62 -16.78 -24.48
C GLY A 441 -21.60 -17.29 -25.51
N THR A 442 -21.67 -18.59 -25.63
CA THR A 442 -22.62 -19.29 -26.46
C THR A 442 -23.58 -20.11 -25.61
N ILE A 443 -24.83 -20.13 -25.98
CA ILE A 443 -25.83 -21.00 -25.30
C ILE A 443 -25.53 -22.45 -25.66
N PRO A 444 -25.45 -23.37 -24.66
CA PRO A 444 -25.25 -24.78 -24.92
C PRO A 444 -26.37 -25.34 -25.83
N SER A 445 -25.99 -26.24 -26.73
CA SER A 445 -26.94 -26.98 -27.51
C SER A 445 -27.05 -28.42 -27.04
N TYR A 446 -28.20 -29.04 -27.29
CA TYR A 446 -28.47 -30.43 -27.02
C TYR A 446 -28.98 -31.11 -28.27
N GLN A 447 -28.81 -32.42 -28.36
CA GLN A 447 -29.34 -33.25 -29.43
C GLN A 447 -30.57 -33.98 -28.98
N VAL A 448 -31.61 -33.88 -29.78
CA VAL A 448 -32.80 -34.76 -29.68
C VAL A 448 -32.55 -35.93 -30.61
N LYS A 449 -32.48 -37.11 -30.03
CA LYS A 449 -32.31 -38.36 -30.77
C LYS A 449 -33.58 -39.18 -30.68
N TYR A 450 -34.00 -39.72 -31.82
CA TYR A 450 -35.17 -40.58 -31.89
C TYR A 450 -34.72 -42.03 -31.90
N ALA A 451 -35.37 -42.86 -31.12
CA ALA A 451 -35.11 -44.30 -31.02
C ALA A 451 -36.41 -45.08 -30.84
N TYR A 452 -36.50 -46.24 -31.46
CA TYR A 452 -37.56 -47.16 -31.11
C TYR A 452 -37.26 -47.85 -29.80
N THR A 453 -38.32 -48.14 -29.03
CA THR A 453 -38.23 -49.04 -27.86
C THR A 453 -38.09 -50.51 -28.35
N ASP A 454 -37.27 -51.27 -27.70
CA ASP A 454 -37.12 -52.66 -27.98
C ASP A 454 -38.33 -53.49 -27.46
N PRO A 455 -38.87 -54.48 -28.25
CA PRO A 455 -38.50 -54.84 -29.63
C PRO A 455 -39.10 -53.89 -30.66
N VAL A 456 -38.31 -53.58 -31.71
CA VAL A 456 -38.78 -52.71 -32.82
C VAL A 456 -39.88 -53.41 -33.57
N PRO A 457 -41.06 -52.81 -33.78
CA PRO A 457 -42.17 -53.44 -34.53
C PRO A 457 -41.78 -53.72 -35.99
N ALA A 458 -42.19 -54.86 -36.52
CA ALA A 458 -41.98 -55.18 -37.91
C ALA A 458 -42.73 -54.17 -38.79
N GLY A 459 -42.00 -53.53 -39.78
CA GLY A 459 -42.59 -52.51 -40.64
C GLY A 459 -42.58 -51.11 -40.04
N ALA A 460 -41.86 -50.82 -38.95
CA ALA A 460 -41.73 -49.54 -38.34
C ALA A 460 -41.25 -48.48 -39.36
N PRO A 461 -41.84 -47.26 -39.40
CA PRO A 461 -41.42 -46.21 -40.32
C PRO A 461 -40.00 -45.71 -39.98
N ALA A 462 -39.31 -45.09 -40.95
CA ALA A 462 -38.00 -44.49 -40.64
C ALA A 462 -38.12 -43.45 -39.54
N LEU A 463 -37.16 -43.48 -38.59
CA LEU A 463 -37.05 -42.46 -37.56
C LEU A 463 -36.76 -41.08 -38.16
N PRO A 464 -37.24 -40.00 -37.54
CA PRO A 464 -36.77 -38.67 -37.88
C PRO A 464 -35.24 -38.55 -37.74
N ALA A 465 -34.63 -37.62 -38.49
CA ALA A 465 -33.24 -37.28 -38.29
C ALA A 465 -33.03 -36.66 -36.89
N ASP A 466 -31.85 -36.89 -36.31
CA ASP A 466 -31.43 -36.22 -35.08
C ASP A 466 -31.46 -34.69 -35.28
N GLU A 467 -31.95 -33.98 -34.27
CA GLU A 467 -32.07 -32.52 -34.31
C GLU A 467 -31.17 -31.90 -33.25
N THR A 468 -30.57 -30.73 -33.57
CA THR A 468 -29.77 -29.98 -32.61
C THR A 468 -30.48 -28.67 -32.27
N HIS A 469 -30.73 -28.44 -30.97
CA HIS A 469 -31.43 -27.27 -30.45
C HIS A 469 -30.61 -26.57 -29.39
N LYS A 470 -30.72 -25.25 -29.31
CA LYS A 470 -30.12 -24.48 -28.18
C LYS A 470 -30.97 -24.62 -26.93
N LEU A 471 -30.34 -24.59 -25.78
CA LEU A 471 -31.02 -24.53 -24.47
C LEU A 471 -32.02 -23.35 -24.49
N HIS A 472 -33.18 -23.50 -23.84
CA HIS A 472 -34.30 -22.53 -23.82
C HIS A 472 -34.95 -22.26 -25.19
N THR A 473 -34.76 -23.14 -26.15
CA THR A 473 -35.53 -23.09 -27.42
C THR A 473 -36.70 -24.05 -27.32
N ASP A 474 -37.91 -23.57 -27.58
CA ASP A 474 -39.09 -24.43 -27.68
C ASP A 474 -38.93 -25.43 -28.87
N VAL A 475 -39.04 -26.71 -28.58
CA VAL A 475 -38.91 -27.77 -29.53
C VAL A 475 -40.25 -28.51 -29.64
N ASN A 476 -40.90 -28.45 -30.78
CA ASN A 476 -42.05 -29.28 -31.06
C ASN A 476 -41.60 -30.70 -31.42
N VAL A 477 -41.55 -31.56 -30.42
CA VAL A 477 -41.34 -32.99 -30.66
C VAL A 477 -42.65 -33.58 -31.12
N ALA A 478 -42.83 -33.74 -32.44
CA ALA A 478 -43.97 -34.44 -32.96
C ALA A 478 -43.88 -35.94 -32.61
N ALA A 479 -44.66 -36.40 -31.65
CA ALA A 479 -44.88 -37.80 -31.44
C ALA A 479 -45.56 -38.35 -32.74
N LYS A 480 -44.85 -39.17 -33.45
CA LYS A 480 -45.51 -39.97 -34.50
C LYS A 480 -46.06 -41.23 -33.89
N PRO A 481 -47.32 -41.59 -34.19
CA PRO A 481 -47.96 -42.79 -33.71
C PRO A 481 -47.28 -44.05 -34.16
#